data_12f7800147bc7c6bc6aa69e31a13a197
#
_entry.id   12f7800147bc7c6bc6aa69e31a13a197
#
_cell.length_a   1.000
_cell.length_b   1.000
_cell.length_c   1.000
_cell.angle_alpha   90.00
_cell.angle_beta   90.00
_cell.angle_gamma   90.00
#
_symmetry.space_group_name_H-M   'P 1'
#
loop_
_entity.id
_entity.type
_entity.pdbx_description
1 polymer ?
#
loop_
_entity_poly.entity_id
_entity_poly.type
_entity_poly.pdbx_seq_one_letter_code
_entity_poly.pdbx_strand_id
1 'polypeptide(L)'
;MLQFNRRLNSKGRNMTLRADANYSDSHSNSLSMNNVHLYQLKDIYGNDSTYQTNRYTLTPSKNWNYTLQATYSEPLWKGAFLQLRYRFNYSYSKSDRNTYDFSNLGEDFFDGLLAGYRLWDNYLNRLDKPYTDYLDTDLSRFSEYKNYTHSIELMLRMIQTKWQLNAGVLAQPQKSHYVQDYLGISADTTRSVFNISPTFDFRYRFNKVSNLRFNYRASTSQPSISDMLDIYDDSDPLNISTGNPGLKPSFTQRMSLYYNSYFQKTKQSVMANVGFSTTNNSISRRITYNEQTGGRITRPENINGNWNINSALMFNTPLDSAGNWNVNTFTDFSFSNQVGYVSLRRDQSSQKNTTKDMNLNERLSASYRNDWLEVEFDGSLGYRHARNE
;
A
#
# COMPACT_ATOMS: atom_id res chain seq x y z
N MET A 1 13.01 -15.34 13.12
CA MET A 1 13.97 -15.30 12.01
C MET A 1 15.21 -16.11 12.36
N LEU A 2 15.63 -17.03 11.48
CA LEU A 2 16.88 -17.80 11.56
C LEU A 2 17.71 -17.49 10.32
N GLN A 3 19.02 -17.26 10.49
CA GLN A 3 19.92 -17.01 9.37
C GLN A 3 21.23 -17.77 9.57
N PHE A 4 21.66 -18.48 8.52
CA PHE A 4 22.93 -19.19 8.47
C PHE A 4 23.74 -18.65 7.30
N ASN A 5 24.98 -18.22 7.56
CA ASN A 5 25.91 -17.72 6.57
C ASN A 5 27.18 -18.58 6.58
N ARG A 6 27.60 -19.04 5.40
CA ARG A 6 28.84 -19.82 5.27
C ARG A 6 29.66 -19.34 4.09
N ARG A 7 30.90 -19.01 4.36
CA ARG A 7 31.91 -18.83 3.33
C ARG A 7 32.40 -20.21 2.88
N LEU A 8 32.35 -20.48 1.57
CA LEU A 8 32.67 -21.77 0.99
C LEU A 8 34.12 -21.89 0.50
N ASN A 9 34.73 -20.74 0.17
CA ASN A 9 36.14 -20.71 -0.22
C ASN A 9 36.79 -19.34 0.07
N SER A 10 38.14 -19.27 -0.10
CA SER A 10 38.91 -18.03 0.08
C SER A 10 38.66 -16.98 -0.99
N LYS A 11 38.14 -17.36 -2.17
CA LYS A 11 37.85 -16.45 -3.31
C LYS A 11 36.57 -15.66 -3.16
N GLY A 12 35.79 -15.89 -2.08
CA GLY A 12 34.56 -15.12 -1.81
C GLY A 12 33.26 -15.85 -2.16
N ARG A 13 33.30 -17.13 -2.54
CA ARG A 13 32.11 -17.97 -2.68
C ARG A 13 31.42 -18.08 -1.33
N ASN A 14 30.12 -17.77 -1.29
CA ASN A 14 29.35 -17.84 -0.06
C ASN A 14 27.92 -18.29 -0.29
N MET A 15 27.32 -18.82 0.76
CA MET A 15 25.93 -19.23 0.81
C MET A 15 25.28 -18.66 2.07
N THR A 16 24.07 -18.16 1.90
CA THR A 16 23.21 -17.68 2.99
C THR A 16 21.88 -18.42 2.91
N LEU A 17 21.48 -19.00 4.03
CA LEU A 17 20.14 -19.55 4.22
C LEU A 17 19.41 -18.71 5.25
N ARG A 18 18.17 -18.39 4.98
CA ARG A 18 17.32 -17.61 5.89
C ARG A 18 15.92 -18.24 5.95
N ALA A 19 15.37 -18.33 7.14
CA ALA A 19 14.02 -18.77 7.40
C ALA A 19 13.32 -17.76 8.33
N ASP A 20 12.14 -17.36 7.93
CA ASP A 20 11.26 -16.50 8.71
C ASP A 20 9.89 -17.16 8.82
N ALA A 21 9.26 -17.08 9.99
CA ALA A 21 7.89 -17.51 10.21
C ALA A 21 7.17 -16.47 11.07
N ASN A 22 5.96 -16.12 10.65
CA ASN A 22 5.06 -15.27 11.39
C ASN A 22 3.70 -15.94 11.51
N TYR A 23 3.11 -15.81 12.67
CA TYR A 23 1.73 -16.24 12.97
C TYR A 23 0.99 -15.10 13.65
N SER A 24 -0.25 -14.89 13.24
CA SER A 24 -1.16 -13.96 13.87
C SER A 24 -2.52 -14.62 14.01
N ASP A 25 -3.07 -14.54 15.20
CA ASP A 25 -4.45 -14.91 15.52
C ASP A 25 -5.13 -13.69 16.10
N SER A 26 -6.23 -13.27 15.51
CA SER A 26 -6.96 -12.09 15.96
C SER A 26 -8.45 -12.33 15.96
N HIS A 27 -9.12 -11.71 16.93
CA HIS A 27 -10.55 -11.74 17.08
C HIS A 27 -11.03 -10.29 17.11
N SER A 28 -11.92 -9.95 16.20
CA SER A 28 -12.56 -8.64 16.15
C SER A 28 -14.05 -8.80 16.40
N ASN A 29 -14.57 -7.97 17.30
CA ASN A 29 -16.00 -7.89 17.58
C ASN A 29 -16.46 -6.48 17.25
N SER A 30 -17.57 -6.35 16.56
CA SER A 30 -18.19 -5.05 16.31
C SER A 30 -19.70 -5.11 16.50
N LEU A 31 -20.25 -4.04 17.04
CA LEU A 31 -21.70 -3.79 17.11
C LEU A 31 -21.97 -2.54 16.28
N SER A 32 -22.89 -2.63 15.33
CA SER A 32 -23.31 -1.49 14.51
C SER A 32 -24.82 -1.32 14.58
N MET A 33 -25.26 -0.09 14.79
CA MET A 33 -26.65 0.33 14.76
C MET A 33 -26.76 1.53 13.82
N ASN A 34 -27.58 1.40 12.77
CA ASN A 34 -27.74 2.47 11.78
C ASN A 34 -29.24 2.62 11.46
N ASN A 35 -29.71 3.86 11.45
CA ASN A 35 -31.03 4.24 10.96
C ASN A 35 -30.86 4.88 9.58
N VAL A 36 -31.43 4.30 8.55
CA VAL A 36 -31.30 4.77 7.18
C VAL A 36 -32.65 5.37 6.74
N HIS A 37 -32.62 6.63 6.30
CA HIS A 37 -33.76 7.34 5.76
C HIS A 37 -33.57 7.54 4.24
N LEU A 38 -34.48 6.99 3.44
CA LEU A 38 -34.44 7.08 1.98
C LEU A 38 -35.49 8.12 1.50
N TYR A 39 -35.09 9.39 1.44
CA TYR A 39 -35.97 10.50 1.12
C TYR A 39 -36.61 10.43 -0.30
N GLN A 40 -35.98 9.70 -1.22
CA GLN A 40 -36.49 9.52 -2.60
C GLN A 40 -37.38 8.28 -2.78
N LEU A 41 -37.34 7.35 -1.83
CA LEU A 41 -38.22 6.19 -1.81
C LEU A 41 -39.33 6.42 -0.81
N LYS A 42 -40.55 6.29 -1.29
CA LYS A 42 -41.75 6.41 -0.44
C LYS A 42 -42.28 5.03 -0.11
N ASP A 43 -42.81 4.89 1.10
CA ASP A 43 -43.58 3.72 1.51
C ASP A 43 -44.98 3.73 0.83
N ILE A 44 -45.77 2.69 1.09
CA ILE A 44 -47.14 2.57 0.54
C ILE A 44 -48.08 3.69 1.00
N TYR A 45 -47.70 4.45 2.03
CA TYR A 45 -48.46 5.57 2.57
C TYR A 45 -47.93 6.93 2.12
N GLY A 46 -46.85 6.97 1.31
CA GLY A 46 -46.25 8.18 0.79
C GLY A 46 -45.22 8.85 1.73
N ASN A 47 -44.89 8.22 2.86
CA ASN A 47 -43.84 8.68 3.76
C ASN A 47 -42.46 8.26 3.23
N ASP A 48 -41.37 8.89 3.75
CA ASP A 48 -40.03 8.48 3.45
C ASP A 48 -39.77 7.05 3.97
N SER A 49 -39.19 6.22 3.12
CA SER A 49 -38.84 4.85 3.50
C SER A 49 -37.69 4.87 4.51
N THR A 50 -37.91 4.20 5.64
CA THR A 50 -36.87 4.07 6.68
C THR A 50 -36.64 2.59 6.97
N TYR A 51 -35.39 2.25 7.30
CA TYR A 51 -35.06 0.94 7.83
C TYR A 51 -33.91 1.05 8.82
N GLN A 52 -33.87 0.15 9.78
CA GLN A 52 -32.83 0.05 10.77
C GLN A 52 -31.97 -1.20 10.52
N THR A 53 -30.68 -1.08 10.75
CA THR A 53 -29.77 -2.22 10.81
C THR A 53 -29.09 -2.27 12.17
N ASN A 54 -29.29 -3.37 12.90
CA ASN A 54 -28.66 -3.64 14.19
C ASN A 54 -27.92 -4.97 14.07
N ARG A 55 -26.57 -4.91 14.08
CA ARG A 55 -25.76 -6.08 13.77
C ARG A 55 -24.61 -6.24 14.76
N TYR A 56 -24.45 -7.44 15.25
CA TYR A 56 -23.27 -7.87 15.98
C TYR A 56 -22.42 -8.77 15.08
N THR A 57 -21.14 -8.47 14.92
CA THR A 57 -20.27 -9.19 14.01
C THR A 57 -19.03 -9.67 14.74
N LEU A 58 -18.76 -10.96 14.64
CA LEU A 58 -17.54 -11.62 15.10
C LEU A 58 -16.67 -11.97 13.91
N THR A 59 -15.40 -11.60 13.96
CA THR A 59 -14.45 -11.88 12.87
C THR A 59 -13.16 -12.47 13.43
N PRO A 60 -13.14 -13.79 13.74
CA PRO A 60 -11.90 -14.48 14.01
C PRO A 60 -11.09 -14.59 12.71
N SER A 61 -9.79 -14.29 12.78
CA SER A 61 -8.88 -14.43 11.66
C SER A 61 -7.53 -15.00 12.04
N LYS A 62 -7.01 -15.89 11.19
CA LYS A 62 -5.71 -16.56 11.37
C LYS A 62 -4.84 -16.35 10.17
N ASN A 63 -3.62 -15.92 10.41
CA ASN A 63 -2.65 -15.66 9.34
C ASN A 63 -1.33 -16.38 9.63
N TRP A 64 -0.79 -17.03 8.61
CA TRP A 64 0.52 -17.69 8.64
C TRP A 64 1.35 -17.17 7.48
N ASN A 65 2.61 -16.89 7.74
CA ASN A 65 3.55 -16.52 6.69
C ASN A 65 4.90 -17.22 6.95
N TYR A 66 5.35 -17.99 5.97
CA TYR A 66 6.65 -18.64 6.00
C TYR A 66 7.48 -18.15 4.82
N THR A 67 8.71 -17.74 5.09
CA THR A 67 9.67 -17.36 4.08
C THR A 67 10.93 -18.20 4.24
N LEU A 68 11.31 -18.91 3.19
CA LEU A 68 12.58 -19.60 3.07
C LEU A 68 13.38 -18.93 1.95
N GLN A 69 14.62 -18.58 2.22
CA GLN A 69 15.49 -17.95 1.23
C GLN A 69 16.85 -18.65 1.22
N ALA A 70 17.32 -18.98 0.03
CA ALA A 70 18.69 -19.39 -0.22
C ALA A 70 19.35 -18.37 -1.15
N THR A 71 20.53 -17.94 -0.81
CA THR A 71 21.33 -17.04 -1.64
C THR A 71 22.71 -17.66 -1.84
N TYR A 72 23.12 -17.81 -3.09
CA TYR A 72 24.43 -18.30 -3.47
C TYR A 72 25.15 -17.23 -4.26
N SER A 73 26.42 -16.98 -3.94
CA SER A 73 27.26 -16.01 -4.62
C SER A 73 28.52 -16.68 -5.14
N GLU A 74 28.68 -16.69 -6.46
CA GLU A 74 29.84 -17.21 -7.19
C GLU A 74 30.75 -16.09 -7.62
N PRO A 75 32.02 -16.04 -7.20
CA PRO A 75 32.99 -15.12 -7.76
C PRO A 75 33.34 -15.51 -9.21
N LEU A 76 33.17 -14.60 -10.15
CA LEU A 76 33.52 -14.79 -11.56
C LEU A 76 34.97 -14.38 -11.84
N TRP A 77 35.29 -13.12 -11.47
CA TRP A 77 36.66 -12.57 -11.51
C TRP A 77 36.83 -11.55 -10.40
N LYS A 78 37.96 -10.89 -10.30
CA LYS A 78 38.27 -9.91 -9.24
C LYS A 78 37.23 -8.78 -9.24
N GLY A 79 36.43 -8.72 -8.17
CA GLY A 79 35.38 -7.72 -7.98
C GLY A 79 34.08 -7.99 -8.74
N ALA A 80 33.89 -9.18 -9.34
CA ALA A 80 32.65 -9.55 -9.98
C ALA A 80 32.09 -10.87 -9.42
N PHE A 81 30.80 -10.88 -9.15
CA PHE A 81 30.06 -11.98 -8.55
C PHE A 81 28.75 -12.20 -9.29
N LEU A 82 28.41 -13.45 -9.56
CA LEU A 82 27.09 -13.85 -9.96
C LEU A 82 26.34 -14.32 -8.73
N GLN A 83 25.21 -13.72 -8.44
CA GLN A 83 24.39 -14.07 -7.30
C GLN A 83 23.08 -14.68 -7.78
N LEU A 84 22.80 -15.88 -7.28
CA LEU A 84 21.52 -16.53 -7.44
C LEU A 84 20.80 -16.50 -6.09
N ARG A 85 19.59 -15.95 -6.09
CA ARG A 85 18.72 -15.95 -4.92
C ARG A 85 17.42 -16.67 -5.25
N TYR A 86 17.10 -17.62 -4.44
CA TYR A 86 15.79 -18.26 -4.43
C TYR A 86 15.09 -17.92 -3.13
N ARG A 87 13.84 -17.47 -3.23
CA ARG A 87 12.97 -17.25 -2.08
C ARG A 87 11.63 -17.94 -2.34
N PHE A 88 11.22 -18.75 -1.38
CA PHE A 88 9.87 -19.27 -1.30
C PHE A 88 9.11 -18.54 -0.20
N ASN A 89 7.94 -18.04 -0.51
CA ASN A 89 7.02 -17.45 0.45
C ASN A 89 5.68 -18.18 0.37
N TYR A 90 5.23 -18.69 1.50
CA TYR A 90 3.89 -19.20 1.69
C TYR A 90 3.13 -18.27 2.61
N SER A 91 1.96 -17.83 2.18
CA SER A 91 1.05 -17.00 2.96
C SER A 91 -0.32 -17.68 3.02
N TYR A 92 -0.81 -17.84 4.22
CA TYR A 92 -2.14 -18.35 4.53
C TYR A 92 -2.91 -17.32 5.32
N SER A 93 -4.16 -17.07 4.92
CA SER A 93 -5.08 -16.22 5.65
C SER A 93 -6.45 -16.90 5.67
N LYS A 94 -7.05 -16.96 6.85
CA LYS A 94 -8.41 -17.43 7.05
C LYS A 94 -9.18 -16.40 7.86
N SER A 95 -10.38 -16.07 7.42
CA SER A 95 -11.32 -15.21 8.15
C SER A 95 -12.70 -15.85 8.13
N ASP A 96 -13.34 -15.88 9.28
CA ASP A 96 -14.66 -16.47 9.45
C ASP A 96 -15.55 -15.43 10.14
N ARG A 97 -16.12 -14.54 9.34
CA ARG A 97 -16.99 -13.47 9.82
C ARG A 97 -18.40 -14.00 9.99
N ASN A 98 -18.88 -14.02 11.22
CA ASN A 98 -20.26 -14.33 11.56
C ASN A 98 -20.99 -13.04 11.93
N THR A 99 -22.10 -12.77 11.27
CA THR A 99 -22.95 -11.59 11.50
C THR A 99 -24.28 -12.05 12.06
N TYR A 100 -24.66 -11.46 13.17
CA TYR A 100 -25.93 -11.68 13.86
C TYR A 100 -26.78 -10.44 13.66
N ASP A 101 -27.94 -10.59 13.06
CA ASP A 101 -28.82 -9.46 12.71
C ASP A 101 -29.98 -9.34 13.69
N PHE A 102 -30.04 -8.21 14.37
CA PHE A 102 -31.07 -7.84 15.34
C PHE A 102 -32.09 -6.84 14.78
N SER A 103 -32.04 -6.54 13.49
CA SER A 103 -32.87 -5.51 12.87
C SER A 103 -34.38 -5.76 13.02
N ASN A 104 -34.76 -7.03 13.19
CA ASN A 104 -36.17 -7.44 13.39
C ASN A 104 -36.71 -7.24 14.82
N LEU A 105 -35.87 -6.82 15.78
CA LEU A 105 -36.29 -6.63 17.19
C LEU A 105 -37.00 -5.30 17.43
N GLY A 106 -37.08 -4.42 16.44
CA GLY A 106 -37.70 -3.10 16.52
C GLY A 106 -36.70 -1.98 16.75
N GLU A 107 -37.09 -0.78 16.34
CA GLU A 107 -36.18 0.40 16.37
C GLU A 107 -35.82 0.81 17.80
N ASP A 108 -36.75 0.64 18.76
CA ASP A 108 -36.54 1.08 20.16
C ASP A 108 -35.92 -0.02 21.05
N PHE A 109 -35.67 -1.20 20.51
CA PHE A 109 -35.23 -2.34 21.35
C PHE A 109 -33.94 -2.06 22.14
N PHE A 110 -33.04 -1.33 21.56
CA PHE A 110 -31.75 -0.98 22.15
C PHE A 110 -31.70 0.43 22.75
N ASP A 111 -32.82 1.17 22.78
CA ASP A 111 -32.85 2.52 23.32
C ASP A 111 -32.47 2.57 24.78
N GLY A 112 -31.80 3.63 25.19
CA GLY A 112 -31.35 3.87 26.55
C GLY A 112 -30.13 3.05 26.98
N LEU A 113 -29.55 2.22 26.09
CA LEU A 113 -28.32 1.51 26.39
C LEU A 113 -27.10 2.42 26.11
N LEU A 114 -26.18 2.43 27.10
CA LEU A 114 -24.93 3.19 26.96
C LEU A 114 -24.03 2.52 25.91
N ALA A 115 -23.67 3.28 24.86
CA ALA A 115 -22.63 2.90 23.93
C ALA A 115 -21.26 3.24 24.52
N GLY A 116 -20.34 2.29 24.52
CA GLY A 116 -18.99 2.51 25.02
C GLY A 116 -18.08 1.33 24.74
N TYR A 117 -16.78 1.53 24.97
CA TYR A 117 -15.79 0.49 24.74
C TYR A 117 -16.07 -0.74 25.64
N ARG A 118 -16.24 -1.92 25.01
CA ARG A 118 -16.56 -3.20 25.65
C ARG A 118 -17.90 -3.25 26.42
N LEU A 119 -18.84 -2.41 26.05
CA LEU A 119 -20.20 -2.42 26.66
C LEU A 119 -21.22 -3.18 25.79
N TRP A 120 -20.80 -3.95 24.78
CA TRP A 120 -21.71 -4.79 23.96
C TRP A 120 -22.40 -5.89 24.76
N ASP A 121 -21.86 -6.32 25.89
CA ASP A 121 -22.55 -7.26 26.80
C ASP A 121 -23.89 -6.68 27.25
N ASN A 122 -24.01 -5.37 27.43
CA ASN A 122 -25.26 -4.72 27.78
C ASN A 122 -26.32 -4.90 26.69
N TYR A 123 -25.90 -4.89 25.43
CA TYR A 123 -26.78 -5.11 24.27
C TYR A 123 -27.11 -6.59 24.11
N LEU A 124 -26.15 -7.48 24.26
CA LEU A 124 -26.33 -8.91 24.11
C LEU A 124 -27.16 -9.51 25.25
N ASN A 125 -27.02 -8.99 26.48
CA ASN A 125 -27.78 -9.43 27.64
C ASN A 125 -29.24 -8.97 27.61
N ARG A 126 -29.60 -8.00 26.75
CA ARG A 126 -30.99 -7.57 26.55
C ARG A 126 -31.79 -8.50 25.66
N LEU A 127 -31.08 -9.34 24.87
CA LEU A 127 -31.73 -10.29 23.97
C LEU A 127 -32.50 -11.35 24.77
N ASP A 128 -33.68 -11.72 24.31
CA ASP A 128 -34.54 -12.78 24.88
C ASP A 128 -34.04 -14.19 24.49
N LYS A 129 -33.14 -14.30 23.52
CA LYS A 129 -32.48 -15.52 23.06
C LYS A 129 -30.98 -15.30 22.98
N PRO A 130 -30.16 -16.36 22.98
CA PRO A 130 -28.73 -16.25 22.70
C PRO A 130 -28.50 -15.56 21.34
N TYR A 131 -27.49 -14.67 21.27
CA TYR A 131 -27.19 -13.95 20.01
C TYR A 131 -26.90 -14.89 18.84
N THR A 132 -26.46 -16.11 19.11
CA THR A 132 -26.20 -17.15 18.10
C THR A 132 -27.45 -17.54 17.30
N ASP A 133 -28.64 -17.37 17.87
CA ASP A 133 -29.92 -17.68 17.21
C ASP A 133 -30.32 -16.65 16.16
N TYR A 134 -29.60 -15.50 16.12
CA TYR A 134 -29.78 -14.43 15.16
C TYR A 134 -28.73 -14.46 14.05
N LEU A 135 -28.05 -15.60 13.83
CA LEU A 135 -27.06 -15.74 12.78
C LEU A 135 -27.71 -15.52 11.41
N ASP A 136 -27.19 -14.53 10.70
CA ASP A 136 -27.53 -14.27 9.31
C ASP A 136 -26.44 -14.85 8.39
N THR A 137 -26.78 -15.90 7.67
CA THR A 137 -25.87 -16.60 6.76
C THR A 137 -25.50 -15.78 5.55
N ASP A 138 -26.41 -14.91 5.07
CA ASP A 138 -26.17 -14.07 3.91
C ASP A 138 -25.22 -12.92 4.22
N LEU A 139 -25.27 -12.40 5.45
CA LEU A 139 -24.34 -11.38 5.93
C LEU A 139 -23.04 -11.96 6.50
N SER A 140 -23.02 -13.26 6.74
CA SER A 140 -21.83 -13.98 7.22
C SER A 140 -20.89 -14.29 6.05
N ARG A 141 -19.58 -14.31 6.31
CA ARG A 141 -18.59 -14.52 5.25
C ARG A 141 -17.45 -15.39 5.75
N PHE A 142 -17.28 -16.52 5.10
CA PHE A 142 -16.08 -17.32 5.21
C PHE A 142 -15.11 -16.97 4.09
N SER A 143 -13.81 -16.87 4.39
CA SER A 143 -12.78 -16.74 3.37
C SER A 143 -11.49 -17.41 3.78
N GLU A 144 -10.89 -18.15 2.85
CA GLU A 144 -9.60 -18.80 3.00
C GLU A 144 -8.71 -18.46 1.79
N TYR A 145 -7.49 -18.02 2.05
CA TYR A 145 -6.53 -17.65 1.04
C TYR A 145 -5.19 -18.32 1.27
N LYS A 146 -4.71 -19.04 0.27
CA LYS A 146 -3.38 -19.67 0.23
C LYS A 146 -2.60 -19.08 -0.93
N ASN A 147 -1.41 -18.59 -0.66
CA ASN A 147 -0.55 -18.01 -1.69
C ASN A 147 0.86 -18.61 -1.62
N TYR A 148 1.32 -19.11 -2.75
CA TYR A 148 2.64 -19.69 -2.95
C TYR A 148 3.40 -18.81 -3.93
N THR A 149 4.45 -18.14 -3.46
CA THR A 149 5.28 -17.27 -4.29
C THR A 149 6.70 -17.80 -4.32
N HIS A 150 7.19 -18.11 -5.51
CA HIS A 150 8.59 -18.40 -5.76
C HIS A 150 9.24 -17.17 -6.36
N SER A 151 10.39 -16.77 -5.87
CA SER A 151 11.16 -15.65 -6.39
C SER A 151 12.56 -16.16 -6.74
N ILE A 152 12.89 -16.15 -8.01
CA ILE A 152 14.19 -16.56 -8.55
C ILE A 152 14.85 -15.31 -9.09
N GLU A 153 15.92 -14.87 -8.46
CA GLU A 153 16.67 -13.66 -8.86
C GLU A 153 18.07 -14.04 -9.28
N LEU A 154 18.43 -13.68 -10.50
CA LEU A 154 19.79 -13.75 -10.99
C LEU A 154 20.35 -12.35 -11.09
N MET A 155 21.46 -12.07 -10.40
CA MET A 155 22.06 -10.77 -10.31
C MET A 155 23.57 -10.81 -10.57
N LEU A 156 24.02 -9.97 -11.47
CA LEU A 156 25.43 -9.66 -11.64
C LEU A 156 25.80 -8.51 -10.71
N ARG A 157 26.76 -8.75 -9.84
CA ARG A 157 27.29 -7.74 -8.93
C ARG A 157 28.75 -7.48 -9.26
N MET A 158 29.08 -6.23 -9.57
CA MET A 158 30.43 -5.80 -9.88
C MET A 158 30.86 -4.73 -8.89
N ILE A 159 32.00 -4.91 -8.27
CA ILE A 159 32.58 -4.01 -7.26
C ILE A 159 33.97 -3.62 -7.72
N GLN A 160 34.12 -2.35 -8.09
CA GLN A 160 35.39 -1.73 -8.43
C GLN A 160 35.72 -0.60 -7.44
N THR A 161 36.91 -0.09 -7.49
CA THR A 161 37.37 0.95 -6.56
C THR A 161 36.48 2.20 -6.58
N LYS A 162 36.06 2.63 -7.78
CA LYS A 162 35.23 3.83 -7.98
C LYS A 162 33.77 3.58 -8.20
N TRP A 163 33.39 2.38 -8.60
CA TRP A 163 32.00 2.09 -8.91
C TRP A 163 31.54 0.70 -8.47
N GLN A 164 30.27 0.58 -8.26
CA GLN A 164 29.59 -0.67 -7.96
C GLN A 164 28.33 -0.74 -8.82
N LEU A 165 28.12 -1.90 -9.43
CA LEU A 165 26.95 -2.22 -10.24
C LEU A 165 26.31 -3.49 -9.71
N ASN A 166 24.98 -3.46 -9.52
CA ASN A 166 24.15 -4.63 -9.34
C ASN A 166 23.08 -4.58 -10.45
N ALA A 167 23.07 -5.55 -11.33
CA ALA A 167 22.10 -5.64 -12.40
C ALA A 167 21.55 -7.06 -12.43
N GLY A 168 20.23 -7.21 -12.44
CA GLY A 168 19.60 -8.51 -12.32
C GLY A 168 18.19 -8.55 -12.86
N VAL A 169 17.67 -9.76 -12.87
CA VAL A 169 16.28 -10.07 -13.25
C VAL A 169 15.68 -10.97 -12.19
N LEU A 170 14.49 -10.61 -11.74
CA LEU A 170 13.65 -11.37 -10.83
C LEU A 170 12.54 -12.04 -11.64
N ALA A 171 12.46 -13.36 -11.61
CA ALA A 171 11.33 -14.14 -12.09
C ALA A 171 10.50 -14.61 -10.89
N GLN A 172 9.18 -14.40 -10.95
CA GLN A 172 8.30 -14.60 -9.80
C GLN A 172 7.02 -15.35 -10.20
N PRO A 173 7.09 -16.69 -10.33
CA PRO A 173 5.88 -17.50 -10.42
C PRO A 173 5.12 -17.49 -9.08
N GLN A 174 3.82 -17.30 -9.16
CA GLN A 174 2.91 -17.23 -8.03
C GLN A 174 1.67 -18.07 -8.32
N LYS A 175 1.24 -18.85 -7.33
CA LYS A 175 -0.03 -19.56 -7.34
C LYS A 175 -0.83 -19.18 -6.12
N SER A 176 -2.05 -18.72 -6.35
CA SER A 176 -2.99 -18.33 -5.29
C SER A 176 -4.23 -19.18 -5.38
N HIS A 177 -4.69 -19.69 -4.25
CA HIS A 177 -5.95 -20.42 -4.09
C HIS A 177 -6.82 -19.67 -3.10
N TYR A 178 -8.06 -19.43 -3.47
CA TYR A 178 -9.02 -18.66 -2.69
C TYR A 178 -10.35 -19.39 -2.63
N VAL A 179 -10.85 -19.56 -1.42
CA VAL A 179 -12.18 -20.07 -1.14
C VAL A 179 -12.96 -18.99 -0.40
N GLN A 180 -14.19 -18.75 -0.83
CA GLN A 180 -15.08 -17.82 -0.16
C GLN A 180 -16.52 -18.33 -0.21
N ASP A 181 -17.22 -18.24 0.91
CA ASP A 181 -18.68 -18.39 1.00
C ASP A 181 -19.24 -17.05 1.48
N TYR A 182 -20.10 -16.45 0.66
CA TYR A 182 -20.70 -15.15 0.95
C TYR A 182 -21.94 -14.92 0.10
N LEU A 183 -23.04 -14.37 0.69
CA LEU A 183 -24.33 -14.11 0.02
C LEU A 183 -24.87 -15.35 -0.72
N GLY A 184 -24.74 -16.52 -0.11
CA GLY A 184 -25.14 -17.79 -0.73
C GLY A 184 -24.29 -18.24 -1.92
N ILE A 185 -23.22 -17.51 -2.26
CA ILE A 185 -22.29 -17.82 -3.34
C ILE A 185 -21.02 -18.44 -2.77
N SER A 186 -20.74 -19.68 -3.17
CA SER A 186 -19.48 -20.36 -2.88
C SER A 186 -18.56 -20.22 -4.08
N ALA A 187 -17.38 -19.62 -3.86
CA ALA A 187 -16.34 -19.45 -4.85
C ALA A 187 -15.07 -20.21 -4.43
N ASP A 188 -14.60 -21.10 -5.29
CA ASP A 188 -13.30 -21.79 -5.16
C ASP A 188 -12.49 -21.49 -6.40
N THR A 189 -11.45 -20.66 -6.27
CA THR A 189 -10.71 -20.13 -7.41
C THR A 189 -9.22 -20.29 -7.21
N THR A 190 -8.54 -20.81 -8.22
CA THR A 190 -7.08 -20.87 -8.28
C THR A 190 -6.58 -20.02 -9.42
N ARG A 191 -5.57 -19.17 -9.12
CA ARG A 191 -4.91 -18.31 -10.09
C ARG A 191 -3.41 -18.55 -10.08
N SER A 192 -2.84 -18.68 -11.27
CA SER A 192 -1.38 -18.74 -11.47
C SER A 192 -0.93 -17.52 -12.27
N VAL A 193 0.16 -16.89 -11.83
CA VAL A 193 0.73 -15.70 -12.47
C VAL A 193 2.23 -15.82 -12.53
N PHE A 194 2.83 -15.31 -13.59
CA PHE A 194 4.27 -15.24 -13.77
C PHE A 194 4.69 -13.79 -14.04
N ASN A 195 5.56 -13.27 -13.19
CA ASN A 195 6.06 -11.90 -13.29
C ASN A 195 7.57 -11.90 -13.53
N ILE A 196 8.04 -10.99 -14.39
CA ILE A 196 9.47 -10.72 -14.59
C ILE A 196 9.70 -9.24 -14.29
N SER A 197 10.69 -8.96 -13.45
CA SER A 197 11.04 -7.61 -13.03
C SER A 197 12.55 -7.40 -13.10
N PRO A 198 13.04 -6.46 -13.92
CA PRO A 198 14.44 -6.09 -13.91
C PRO A 198 14.78 -5.26 -12.67
N THR A 199 16.01 -5.38 -12.21
CA THR A 199 16.59 -4.59 -11.12
C THR A 199 17.94 -4.04 -11.54
N PHE A 200 18.20 -2.79 -11.21
CA PHE A 200 19.46 -2.14 -11.52
C PHE A 200 19.81 -1.17 -10.39
N ASP A 201 21.04 -1.28 -9.87
CA ASP A 201 21.58 -0.37 -8.85
C ASP A 201 23.02 -0.06 -9.24
N PHE A 202 23.29 1.20 -9.53
CA PHE A 202 24.61 1.69 -9.91
C PHE A 202 25.06 2.76 -8.94
N ARG A 203 26.27 2.61 -8.40
CA ARG A 203 26.90 3.58 -7.54
C ARG A 203 28.25 3.96 -8.09
N TYR A 204 28.49 5.26 -8.20
CA TYR A 204 29.78 5.81 -8.57
C TYR A 204 30.32 6.70 -7.45
N ARG A 205 31.58 6.50 -7.06
CA ARG A 205 32.29 7.29 -6.06
C ARG A 205 33.32 8.16 -6.78
N PHE A 206 33.07 9.46 -6.81
CA PHE A 206 34.02 10.43 -7.35
C PHE A 206 35.29 10.51 -6.46
N ASN A 207 35.03 10.53 -5.13
CA ASN A 207 36.04 10.53 -4.08
C ASN A 207 35.44 9.93 -2.78
N LYS A 208 36.12 10.10 -1.64
CA LYS A 208 35.69 9.54 -0.34
C LYS A 208 34.40 10.17 0.19
N VAL A 209 34.06 11.40 -0.24
CA VAL A 209 32.95 12.21 0.27
C VAL A 209 31.95 12.59 -0.80
N SER A 210 32.11 12.11 -2.05
CA SER A 210 31.22 12.40 -3.16
C SER A 210 30.82 11.13 -3.88
N ASN A 211 29.51 10.90 -4.01
CA ASN A 211 28.99 9.74 -4.71
C ASN A 211 27.69 10.05 -5.44
N LEU A 212 27.46 9.29 -6.51
CA LEU A 212 26.23 9.23 -7.28
C LEU A 212 25.69 7.81 -7.20
N ARG A 213 24.38 7.68 -6.97
CA ARG A 213 23.70 6.39 -7.00
C ARG A 213 22.45 6.50 -7.85
N PHE A 214 22.32 5.58 -8.79
CA PHE A 214 21.11 5.36 -9.57
C PHE A 214 20.52 4.01 -9.23
N ASN A 215 19.21 3.96 -8.97
CA ASN A 215 18.48 2.75 -8.67
C ASN A 215 17.24 2.68 -9.57
N TYR A 216 17.03 1.52 -10.20
CA TYR A 216 15.82 1.18 -10.92
C TYR A 216 15.25 -0.12 -10.38
N ARG A 217 13.96 -0.13 -10.09
CA ARG A 217 13.21 -1.31 -9.67
C ARG A 217 11.85 -1.32 -10.33
N ALA A 218 11.46 -2.49 -10.81
CA ALA A 218 10.11 -2.74 -11.26
C ALA A 218 9.47 -3.80 -10.34
N SER A 219 8.17 -3.69 -10.14
CA SER A 219 7.39 -4.66 -9.37
C SER A 219 5.99 -4.79 -9.93
N THR A 220 5.47 -6.01 -9.91
CA THR A 220 4.09 -6.31 -10.27
C THR A 220 3.28 -6.59 -9.01
N SER A 221 2.11 -5.98 -8.89
CA SER A 221 1.15 -6.25 -7.82
C SER A 221 -0.12 -6.86 -8.43
N GLN A 222 -0.53 -7.99 -7.89
CA GLN A 222 -1.77 -8.65 -8.31
C GLN A 222 -2.97 -7.92 -7.70
N PRO A 223 -4.12 -7.85 -8.42
CA PRO A 223 -5.39 -7.49 -7.81
C PRO A 223 -5.72 -8.46 -6.68
N SER A 224 -6.41 -7.98 -5.66
CA SER A 224 -6.95 -8.88 -4.64
C SER A 224 -7.96 -9.83 -5.28
N ILE A 225 -8.07 -11.06 -4.76
CA ILE A 225 -9.04 -12.00 -5.30
C ILE A 225 -10.45 -11.49 -5.04
N SER A 226 -10.69 -10.85 -3.90
CA SER A 226 -11.97 -10.22 -3.59
C SER A 226 -12.37 -9.13 -4.61
N ASP A 227 -11.40 -8.39 -5.15
CA ASP A 227 -11.70 -7.42 -6.23
C ASP A 227 -12.02 -8.09 -7.57
N MET A 228 -11.60 -9.34 -7.77
CA MET A 228 -11.84 -10.08 -9.01
C MET A 228 -13.10 -10.96 -8.99
N LEU A 229 -13.59 -11.34 -7.82
CA LEU A 229 -14.82 -12.10 -7.69
C LEU A 229 -16.01 -11.19 -8.01
N ASP A 230 -16.84 -11.61 -8.99
CA ASP A 230 -18.04 -10.88 -9.37
C ASP A 230 -19.18 -11.14 -8.37
N ILE A 231 -18.94 -10.78 -7.12
CA ILE A 231 -19.91 -10.88 -6.04
C ILE A 231 -20.51 -9.51 -5.82
N TYR A 232 -21.83 -9.44 -5.90
CA TYR A 232 -22.63 -8.25 -5.63
C TYR A 232 -22.89 -8.18 -4.13
N ASP A 233 -22.17 -7.32 -3.43
CA ASP A 233 -22.28 -7.11 -1.98
C ASP A 233 -23.20 -5.91 -1.71
N ASP A 234 -24.44 -6.18 -1.35
CA ASP A 234 -25.47 -5.21 -0.97
C ASP A 234 -25.78 -5.23 0.53
N SER A 235 -24.88 -5.75 1.34
CA SER A 235 -25.01 -5.70 2.80
C SER A 235 -25.19 -4.28 3.36
N ASP A 236 -24.74 -3.27 2.62
CA ASP A 236 -25.12 -1.87 2.76
C ASP A 236 -25.75 -1.40 1.44
N PRO A 237 -27.08 -1.30 1.36
CA PRO A 237 -27.79 -0.95 0.14
C PRO A 237 -27.44 0.44 -0.44
N LEU A 238 -26.87 1.31 0.38
CA LEU A 238 -26.39 2.63 -0.07
C LEU A 238 -24.94 2.59 -0.57
N ASN A 239 -24.20 1.52 -0.25
CA ASN A 239 -22.79 1.39 -0.60
C ASN A 239 -22.48 -0.02 -1.13
N ILE A 240 -23.09 -0.36 -2.24
CA ILE A 240 -22.92 -1.65 -2.90
C ILE A 240 -21.51 -1.76 -3.48
N SER A 241 -20.90 -2.93 -3.37
CA SER A 241 -19.65 -3.25 -4.03
C SER A 241 -19.74 -4.48 -4.92
N THR A 242 -19.03 -4.48 -6.02
CA THR A 242 -18.93 -5.62 -6.95
C THR A 242 -17.49 -5.80 -7.39
N GLY A 243 -17.11 -7.03 -7.70
CA GLY A 243 -15.79 -7.34 -8.21
C GLY A 243 -15.68 -7.18 -9.73
N ASN A 244 -14.48 -7.40 -10.26
CA ASN A 244 -14.19 -7.37 -11.69
C ASN A 244 -13.19 -8.48 -12.07
N PRO A 245 -13.67 -9.60 -12.64
CA PRO A 245 -12.81 -10.71 -13.08
C PRO A 245 -11.77 -10.30 -14.16
N GLY A 246 -12.03 -9.21 -14.89
CA GLY A 246 -11.16 -8.69 -15.95
C GLY A 246 -9.95 -7.89 -15.46
N LEU A 247 -9.73 -7.76 -14.16
CA LEU A 247 -8.61 -6.99 -13.62
C LEU A 247 -7.25 -7.60 -14.00
N LYS A 248 -6.38 -6.73 -14.49
CA LYS A 248 -4.98 -7.02 -14.81
C LYS A 248 -4.06 -6.63 -13.65
N PRO A 249 -2.92 -7.31 -13.50
CA PRO A 249 -1.91 -6.90 -12.55
C PRO A 249 -1.41 -5.47 -12.81
N SER A 250 -1.15 -4.72 -11.77
CA SER A 250 -0.49 -3.43 -11.86
C SER A 250 1.03 -3.61 -11.94
N PHE A 251 1.68 -2.82 -12.80
CA PHE A 251 3.12 -2.83 -12.98
C PHE A 251 3.69 -1.45 -12.62
N THR A 252 4.47 -1.41 -11.54
CA THR A 252 5.07 -0.18 -11.04
C THR A 252 6.56 -0.18 -11.31
N GLN A 253 7.04 0.89 -11.94
CA GLN A 253 8.45 1.18 -12.17
C GLN A 253 8.88 2.34 -11.29
N ARG A 254 10.02 2.21 -10.62
CA ARG A 254 10.59 3.24 -9.77
C ARG A 254 12.04 3.46 -10.15
N MET A 255 12.38 4.72 -10.35
CA MET A 255 13.74 5.19 -10.61
C MET A 255 14.12 6.18 -9.53
N SER A 256 15.33 6.12 -9.02
CA SER A 256 15.85 7.12 -8.11
C SER A 256 17.30 7.44 -8.43
N LEU A 257 17.63 8.72 -8.44
CA LEU A 257 18.97 9.25 -8.58
C LEU A 257 19.30 10.01 -7.29
N TYR A 258 20.39 9.64 -6.67
CA TYR A 258 20.88 10.28 -5.47
C TYR A 258 22.31 10.74 -5.69
N TYR A 259 22.59 12.00 -5.39
CA TYR A 259 23.92 12.59 -5.42
C TYR A 259 24.21 13.24 -4.08
N ASN A 260 25.39 12.99 -3.54
CA ASN A 260 25.91 13.78 -2.44
C ASN A 260 27.37 14.10 -2.66
N SER A 261 27.79 15.29 -2.23
CA SER A 261 29.16 15.77 -2.33
C SER A 261 29.48 16.71 -1.18
N TYR A 262 30.69 16.60 -0.68
CA TYR A 262 31.30 17.59 0.23
C TYR A 262 32.57 18.14 -0.39
N PHE A 263 32.61 19.46 -0.57
CA PHE A 263 33.74 20.19 -1.14
C PHE A 263 34.62 20.68 -0.02
N GLN A 264 35.73 19.95 0.24
CA GLN A 264 36.60 20.20 1.37
C GLN A 264 37.23 21.61 1.39
N LYS A 265 37.56 22.18 0.21
CA LYS A 265 38.18 23.50 0.10
C LYS A 265 37.23 24.64 0.49
N THR A 266 35.97 24.55 0.08
CA THR A 266 34.94 25.54 0.34
C THR A 266 34.04 25.19 1.52
N LYS A 267 34.23 24.00 2.12
CA LYS A 267 33.40 23.44 3.20
C LYS A 267 31.89 23.34 2.83
N GLN A 268 31.57 23.33 1.55
CA GLN A 268 30.21 23.24 1.05
C GLN A 268 29.74 21.79 0.97
N SER A 269 28.49 21.55 1.21
CA SER A 269 27.85 20.26 0.96
C SER A 269 26.63 20.39 0.07
N VAL A 270 26.47 19.42 -0.82
CA VAL A 270 25.31 19.31 -1.72
C VAL A 270 24.77 17.91 -1.59
N MET A 271 23.45 17.78 -1.40
CA MET A 271 22.72 16.53 -1.51
C MET A 271 21.52 16.75 -2.42
N ALA A 272 21.42 15.92 -3.45
CA ALA A 272 20.30 15.93 -4.38
C ALA A 272 19.69 14.54 -4.51
N ASN A 273 18.38 14.47 -4.50
CA ASN A 273 17.63 13.24 -4.73
C ASN A 273 16.53 13.53 -5.76
N VAL A 274 16.40 12.66 -6.76
CA VAL A 274 15.31 12.70 -7.74
C VAL A 274 14.70 11.31 -7.82
N GLY A 275 13.41 11.22 -7.59
CA GLY A 275 12.63 10.00 -7.71
C GLY A 275 11.57 10.14 -8.81
N PHE A 276 11.39 9.09 -9.61
CA PHE A 276 10.31 8.95 -10.58
C PHE A 276 9.63 7.61 -10.40
N SER A 277 8.31 7.61 -10.38
CA SER A 277 7.51 6.40 -10.31
C SER A 277 6.36 6.46 -11.30
N THR A 278 6.14 5.37 -12.01
CA THR A 278 4.96 5.21 -12.89
C THR A 278 4.31 3.86 -12.65
N THR A 279 2.98 3.81 -12.72
CA THR A 279 2.21 2.58 -12.53
C THR A 279 1.26 2.39 -13.71
N ASN A 280 1.48 1.30 -14.43
CA ASN A 280 0.58 0.82 -15.46
C ASN A 280 -0.46 -0.11 -14.85
N ASN A 281 -1.67 -0.10 -15.39
CA ASN A 281 -2.81 -0.89 -14.91
C ASN A 281 -3.10 -0.68 -13.40
N SER A 282 -2.97 0.55 -12.91
CA SER A 282 -3.42 0.88 -11.54
C SER A 282 -4.88 0.50 -11.37
N ILE A 283 -5.24 0.03 -10.17
CA ILE A 283 -6.63 -0.28 -9.85
C ILE A 283 -7.26 0.98 -9.25
N SER A 284 -8.33 1.45 -9.88
CA SER A 284 -9.15 2.57 -9.42
C SER A 284 -10.59 2.10 -9.24
N ARG A 285 -11.33 2.73 -8.34
CA ARG A 285 -12.72 2.39 -8.07
C ARG A 285 -13.62 3.30 -8.88
N ARG A 286 -14.40 2.69 -9.77
CA ARG A 286 -15.47 3.37 -10.52
C ARG A 286 -16.74 3.34 -9.70
N ILE A 287 -17.38 4.49 -9.56
CA ILE A 287 -18.62 4.66 -8.82
C ILE A 287 -19.75 4.94 -9.80
N THR A 288 -20.84 4.20 -9.68
CA THR A 288 -22.10 4.45 -10.38
C THR A 288 -23.18 4.67 -9.33
N TYR A 289 -24.01 5.68 -9.48
CA TYR A 289 -25.10 5.95 -8.56
C TYR A 289 -26.39 5.30 -9.04
N ASN A 290 -27.16 4.79 -8.09
CA ASN A 290 -28.54 4.39 -8.32
C ASN A 290 -29.43 5.63 -8.11
N GLU A 291 -30.12 6.06 -9.16
CA GLU A 291 -30.96 7.27 -9.13
C GLU A 291 -32.15 7.15 -8.17
N GLN A 292 -32.68 5.94 -8.00
CA GLN A 292 -33.88 5.71 -7.18
C GLN A 292 -33.55 5.70 -5.69
N THR A 293 -32.45 5.03 -5.28
CA THR A 293 -32.11 4.88 -3.88
C THR A 293 -31.11 5.93 -3.41
N GLY A 294 -30.43 6.63 -4.33
CA GLY A 294 -29.27 7.49 -4.02
C GLY A 294 -28.04 6.70 -3.60
N GLY A 295 -28.12 5.38 -3.58
CA GLY A 295 -27.01 4.49 -3.30
C GLY A 295 -25.96 4.48 -4.40
N ARG A 296 -24.76 4.02 -4.08
CA ARG A 296 -23.64 3.91 -5.02
C ARG A 296 -23.19 2.47 -5.20
N ILE A 297 -22.87 2.12 -6.44
CA ILE A 297 -22.23 0.85 -6.78
C ILE A 297 -20.76 1.15 -7.11
N THR A 298 -19.85 0.48 -6.42
CA THR A 298 -18.42 0.63 -6.58
C THR A 298 -17.82 -0.61 -7.21
N ARG A 299 -17.09 -0.44 -8.34
CA ARG A 299 -16.44 -1.53 -9.09
C ARG A 299 -14.96 -1.18 -9.32
N PRO A 300 -14.01 -2.10 -9.05
CA PRO A 300 -12.60 -1.88 -9.37
C PRO A 300 -12.36 -2.01 -10.88
N GLU A 301 -11.59 -1.09 -11.46
CA GLU A 301 -11.17 -1.09 -12.86
C GLU A 301 -9.70 -0.72 -13.01
N ASN A 302 -9.03 -1.26 -14.05
CA ASN A 302 -7.68 -0.84 -14.37
C ASN A 302 -7.67 0.51 -15.06
N ILE A 303 -6.72 1.35 -14.67
CA ILE A 303 -6.53 2.67 -15.26
C ILE A 303 -5.04 2.95 -15.46
N ASN A 304 -4.68 3.68 -16.51
CA ASN A 304 -3.32 4.07 -16.83
C ASN A 304 -3.15 5.59 -16.77
N GLY A 305 -1.90 6.02 -16.58
CA GLY A 305 -1.53 7.43 -16.56
C GLY A 305 -1.02 7.92 -15.20
N ASN A 306 -0.96 7.04 -14.19
CA ASN A 306 -0.46 7.37 -12.86
C ASN A 306 1.07 7.43 -12.84
N TRP A 307 1.63 8.60 -12.56
CA TRP A 307 3.06 8.80 -12.35
C TRP A 307 3.32 9.97 -11.41
N ASN A 308 4.47 9.95 -10.80
CA ASN A 308 4.93 11.05 -9.96
C ASN A 308 6.44 11.23 -10.07
N ILE A 309 6.88 12.46 -9.91
CA ILE A 309 8.26 12.85 -9.73
C ILE A 309 8.39 13.58 -8.39
N ASN A 310 9.45 13.29 -7.67
CA ASN A 310 9.81 13.99 -6.46
C ASN A 310 11.30 14.30 -6.49
N SER A 311 11.68 15.47 -6.03
CA SER A 311 13.09 15.85 -5.88
C SER A 311 13.31 16.60 -4.59
N ALA A 312 14.48 16.42 -4.01
CA ALA A 312 14.95 17.17 -2.87
C ALA A 312 16.39 17.63 -3.14
N LEU A 313 16.65 18.89 -2.89
CA LEU A 313 17.97 19.49 -2.98
C LEU A 313 18.31 20.15 -1.65
N MET A 314 19.41 19.76 -1.06
CA MET A 314 19.97 20.40 0.12
C MET A 314 21.33 20.97 -0.25
N PHE A 315 21.53 22.23 0.08
CA PHE A 315 22.80 22.91 -0.09
C PHE A 315 23.18 23.61 1.19
N ASN A 316 24.37 23.34 1.66
CA ASN A 316 24.95 24.00 2.83
C ASN A 316 26.25 24.72 2.41
N THR A 317 26.41 25.96 2.81
CA THR A 317 27.61 26.74 2.52
C THR A 317 27.98 27.67 3.68
N PRO A 318 29.22 27.65 4.17
CA PRO A 318 29.73 28.75 4.98
C PRO A 318 29.93 29.99 4.09
N LEU A 319 29.60 31.16 4.61
CA LEU A 319 29.79 32.44 3.92
C LEU A 319 31.15 33.07 4.21
N ASP A 320 31.82 32.61 5.28
CA ASP A 320 33.15 33.08 5.70
C ASP A 320 34.10 31.92 5.86
N SER A 321 35.40 32.19 5.80
CA SER A 321 36.46 31.20 5.93
C SER A 321 36.55 30.61 7.34
N ALA A 322 36.16 31.38 8.36
CA ALA A 322 36.11 30.93 9.75
C ALA A 322 34.96 29.92 9.97
N GLY A 323 33.92 30.01 9.20
CA GLY A 323 32.72 29.18 9.32
C GLY A 323 31.74 29.69 10.37
N ASN A 324 31.83 30.95 10.75
CA ASN A 324 30.91 31.58 11.70
C ASN A 324 29.51 31.81 11.08
N TRP A 325 29.47 32.10 9.80
CA TRP A 325 28.24 32.24 9.03
C TRP A 325 27.99 31.00 8.20
N ASN A 326 26.82 30.39 8.36
CA ASN A 326 26.37 29.27 7.55
C ASN A 326 25.01 29.55 6.95
N VAL A 327 24.81 29.12 5.71
CA VAL A 327 23.53 29.14 5.03
C VAL A 327 23.18 27.71 4.58
N ASN A 328 22.00 27.29 4.96
CA ASN A 328 21.41 26.02 4.54
C ASN A 328 20.18 26.30 3.71
N THR A 329 20.06 25.69 2.55
CA THR A 329 18.84 25.66 1.77
C THR A 329 18.34 24.24 1.62
N PHE A 330 17.04 24.07 1.68
CA PHE A 330 16.38 22.82 1.41
C PHE A 330 15.19 23.06 0.51
N THR A 331 15.31 22.64 -0.74
CA THR A 331 14.24 22.70 -1.73
C THR A 331 13.64 21.32 -1.92
N ASP A 332 12.35 21.17 -1.71
CA ASP A 332 11.64 19.97 -2.12
C ASP A 332 10.59 20.28 -3.18
N PHE A 333 10.56 19.46 -4.20
CA PHE A 333 9.62 19.54 -5.30
C PHE A 333 8.95 18.19 -5.50
N SER A 334 7.62 18.21 -5.64
CA SER A 334 6.87 17.05 -6.07
C SER A 334 5.84 17.41 -7.13
N PHE A 335 5.71 16.55 -8.10
CA PHE A 335 4.65 16.62 -9.09
C PHE A 335 4.02 15.23 -9.25
N SER A 336 2.71 15.16 -9.22
CA SER A 336 1.97 13.92 -9.45
C SER A 336 0.89 14.10 -10.50
N ASN A 337 0.75 13.11 -11.35
CA ASN A 337 -0.34 12.94 -12.30
C ASN A 337 -1.13 11.71 -11.87
N GLN A 338 -2.28 11.93 -11.25
CA GLN A 338 -3.14 10.88 -10.75
C GLN A 338 -4.38 10.78 -11.62
N VAL A 339 -4.60 9.60 -12.18
CA VAL A 339 -5.76 9.30 -12.99
C VAL A 339 -6.67 8.38 -12.19
N GLY A 340 -7.93 8.75 -12.10
CA GLY A 340 -8.95 8.00 -11.38
C GLY A 340 -10.33 8.18 -12.00
N TYR A 341 -11.34 7.69 -11.31
CA TYR A 341 -12.73 7.91 -11.66
C TYR A 341 -13.36 8.87 -10.67
N VAL A 342 -14.06 9.88 -11.18
CA VAL A 342 -14.81 10.87 -10.40
C VAL A 342 -16.26 10.86 -10.89
N SER A 343 -17.18 10.87 -9.97
CA SER A 343 -18.57 11.14 -10.25
C SER A 343 -18.91 12.56 -9.83
N LEU A 344 -19.20 13.40 -10.80
CA LEU A 344 -19.52 14.82 -10.59
C LEU A 344 -20.99 15.02 -10.22
N ARG A 345 -21.86 14.10 -10.65
CA ARG A 345 -23.31 14.13 -10.43
C ARG A 345 -23.81 12.74 -10.14
N ARG A 346 -24.88 12.64 -9.36
CA ARG A 346 -25.54 11.38 -9.03
C ARG A 346 -26.23 10.74 -10.24
N ASP A 347 -26.61 11.55 -11.23
CA ASP A 347 -27.32 11.14 -12.45
C ASP A 347 -26.37 10.67 -13.57
N GLN A 348 -25.07 10.65 -13.36
CA GLN A 348 -24.08 10.29 -14.37
C GLN A 348 -23.11 9.23 -13.85
N SER A 349 -22.76 8.28 -14.73
CA SER A 349 -21.66 7.36 -14.47
C SER A 349 -20.36 8.13 -14.28
N SER A 350 -19.50 7.64 -13.38
CA SER A 350 -18.21 8.27 -13.13
C SER A 350 -17.36 8.35 -14.41
N GLN A 351 -16.76 9.51 -14.61
CA GLN A 351 -15.88 9.81 -15.72
C GLN A 351 -14.42 9.70 -15.30
N LYS A 352 -13.56 9.43 -16.28
CA LYS A 352 -12.12 9.47 -16.04
C LYS A 352 -11.71 10.91 -15.76
N ASN A 353 -10.99 11.10 -14.68
CA ASN A 353 -10.47 12.40 -14.26
C ASN A 353 -8.96 12.31 -14.03
N THR A 354 -8.26 13.38 -14.38
CA THR A 354 -6.82 13.50 -14.15
C THR A 354 -6.56 14.65 -13.19
N THR A 355 -5.98 14.34 -12.05
CA THR A 355 -5.55 15.33 -11.06
C THR A 355 -4.06 15.52 -11.18
N LYS A 356 -3.63 16.75 -11.47
CA LYS A 356 -2.23 17.18 -11.46
C LYS A 356 -2.00 17.99 -10.19
N ASP A 357 -1.07 17.56 -9.36
CA ASP A 357 -0.70 18.24 -8.12
C ASP A 357 0.80 18.54 -8.14
N MET A 358 1.16 19.80 -7.93
CA MET A 358 2.51 20.29 -7.85
C MET A 358 2.73 20.98 -6.50
N ASN A 359 3.77 20.56 -5.80
CA ASN A 359 4.21 21.18 -4.56
C ASN A 359 5.68 21.57 -4.68
N LEU A 360 6.00 22.77 -4.27
CA LEU A 360 7.35 23.29 -4.16
C LEU A 360 7.49 23.93 -2.77
N ASN A 361 8.44 23.45 -1.99
CA ASN A 361 8.76 24.04 -0.70
C ASN A 361 10.24 24.40 -0.68
N GLU A 362 10.52 25.59 -0.20
CA GLU A 362 11.86 26.08 0.03
C GLU A 362 12.02 26.43 1.52
N ARG A 363 13.10 25.98 2.11
CA ARG A 363 13.50 26.35 3.46
C ARG A 363 14.89 26.95 3.41
N LEU A 364 15.05 28.11 4.01
CA LEU A 364 16.30 28.80 4.16
C LEU A 364 16.60 28.96 5.64
N SER A 365 17.76 28.49 6.06
CA SER A 365 18.31 28.74 7.40
C SER A 365 19.62 29.49 7.26
N ALA A 366 19.78 30.60 7.96
CA ALA A 366 21.01 31.35 8.05
C ALA A 366 21.41 31.44 9.53
N SER A 367 22.61 30.97 9.85
CA SER A 367 23.10 30.97 11.22
C SER A 367 24.42 31.70 11.32
N TYR A 368 24.56 32.47 12.40
CA TYR A 368 25.82 33.04 12.85
C TYR A 368 26.19 32.46 14.20
N ARG A 369 27.41 31.98 14.33
CA ARG A 369 27.94 31.39 15.58
C ARG A 369 29.38 31.78 15.82
N ASN A 370 29.63 32.34 16.99
CA ASN A 370 30.96 32.53 17.52
C ASN A 370 31.04 31.99 18.96
N ASP A 371 32.15 32.26 19.69
CA ASP A 371 32.39 31.70 21.03
C ASP A 371 31.32 32.09 22.09
N TRP A 372 30.59 33.20 21.90
CA TRP A 372 29.67 33.73 22.89
C TRP A 372 28.24 34.06 22.35
N LEU A 373 28.06 34.02 21.06
CA LEU A 373 26.76 34.34 20.42
C LEU A 373 26.40 33.31 19.35
N GLU A 374 25.18 32.83 19.40
CA GLU A 374 24.55 32.03 18.33
C GLU A 374 23.23 32.69 17.96
N VAL A 375 23.06 33.00 16.69
CA VAL A 375 21.83 33.54 16.12
C VAL A 375 21.45 32.70 14.90
N GLU A 376 20.21 32.26 14.84
CA GLU A 376 19.67 31.49 13.72
C GLU A 376 18.41 32.19 13.21
N PHE A 377 18.32 32.26 11.89
CA PHE A 377 17.15 32.75 11.16
C PHE A 377 16.65 31.65 10.23
N ASP A 378 15.39 31.24 10.41
CA ASP A 378 14.71 30.25 9.59
C ASP A 378 13.54 30.87 8.84
N GLY A 379 13.49 30.59 7.55
CA GLY A 379 12.39 30.99 6.68
C GLY A 379 11.92 29.82 5.83
N SER A 380 10.62 29.76 5.55
CA SER A 380 10.08 28.78 4.63
C SER A 380 9.04 29.39 3.70
N LEU A 381 9.06 28.95 2.44
CA LEU A 381 8.10 29.32 1.42
C LEU A 381 7.52 28.04 0.80
N GLY A 382 6.20 27.92 0.80
CA GLY A 382 5.49 26.81 0.16
C GLY A 382 4.60 27.30 -0.97
N TYR A 383 4.66 26.62 -2.11
CA TYR A 383 3.77 26.81 -3.24
C TYR A 383 3.10 25.49 -3.60
N ARG A 384 1.78 25.49 -3.69
CA ARG A 384 1.00 24.34 -4.13
C ARG A 384 0.06 24.75 -5.25
N HIS A 385 0.02 23.95 -6.30
CA HIS A 385 -0.91 24.08 -7.40
C HIS A 385 -1.53 22.72 -7.71
N ALA A 386 -2.87 22.65 -7.67
CA ALA A 386 -3.62 21.46 -8.02
C ALA A 386 -4.63 21.78 -9.13
N ARG A 387 -4.71 20.90 -10.15
CA ARG A 387 -5.64 21.04 -11.27
C ARG A 387 -6.28 19.71 -11.58
N ASN A 388 -7.60 19.73 -11.79
CA ASN A 388 -8.39 18.59 -12.27
C ASN A 388 -8.74 18.80 -13.75
N GLU A 389 -8.60 17.74 -14.55
CA GLU A 389 -8.90 17.71 -15.99
C GLU A 389 -9.76 16.50 -16.35
#